data_8c613a3897db6024509992107b651eef
#
_entry.id   8c613a3897db6024509992107b651eef
#
_cell.length_a   1.000
_cell.length_b   1.000
_cell.length_c   1.000
_cell.angle_alpha   90.00
_cell.angle_beta   90.00
_cell.angle_gamma   90.00
#
_symmetry.space_group_name_H-M   'P 1'
#
loop_
_entity.id
_entity.type
_entity.pdbx_description
1 polymer ?
#
loop_
_entity_poly.entity_id
_entity_poly.type
_entity_poly.pdbx_seq_one_letter_code
_entity_poly.pdbx_strand_id
1 'polypeptide(L)'
;MHTRRILLAFSLAASAASVAFADLVELTPSSNNASEDRIEQLTRTLAQGSYAESNDIDLPAETRMNVQLREKTIELNNESLAKKYRSTSSKTYSGNAYSWLVSHPLPDMKRVSSNFGGRTMGGRAENHSGLDLSAPSGTPIYATGPGVVTKSGWGTGYGQYVEINHGNGYLTRYAHASRLIARVGDRVEAGEHIANVGCTGRCTGPHLHYEVVKDGQRKNPSTYLAMLP
;
A
#
# COMPACT_ATOMS: atom_id res chain seq x y z
N MET A 1 2.15 4.64 69.35
CA MET A 1 1.75 4.82 67.93
C MET A 1 2.79 4.11 67.06
N HIS A 2 2.46 2.89 66.58
CA HIS A 2 3.38 2.06 65.81
C HIS A 2 2.84 1.96 64.37
N THR A 3 3.54 2.59 63.46
CA THR A 3 3.28 2.49 62.02
C THR A 3 3.99 1.26 61.45
N ARG A 4 3.21 0.27 61.08
CA ARG A 4 3.68 -0.93 60.33
C ARG A 4 3.83 -0.61 58.88
N ARG A 5 5.06 -0.71 58.34
CA ARG A 5 5.37 -0.67 56.92
C ARG A 5 5.12 -2.11 56.37
N ILE A 6 4.21 -2.23 55.41
CA ILE A 6 3.97 -3.47 54.65
C ILE A 6 4.85 -3.37 53.38
N LEU A 7 5.81 -4.28 53.31
CA LEU A 7 6.58 -4.54 52.08
C LEU A 7 5.80 -5.53 51.22
N LEU A 8 5.35 -5.10 50.05
CA LEU A 8 4.80 -5.96 49.01
C LEU A 8 5.94 -6.40 48.09
N ALA A 9 6.29 -7.67 48.15
CA ALA A 9 7.20 -8.31 47.21
C ALA A 9 6.41 -8.71 45.95
N PHE A 10 6.75 -8.16 44.81
CA PHE A 10 6.27 -8.63 43.51
C PHE A 10 7.17 -9.75 43.01
N SER A 11 6.65 -10.97 42.98
CA SER A 11 7.27 -12.10 42.31
C SER A 11 6.89 -12.07 40.81
N LEU A 12 7.89 -11.85 39.97
CA LEU A 12 7.76 -11.93 38.51
C LEU A 12 7.87 -13.42 38.12
N ALA A 13 6.75 -14.05 37.80
CA ALA A 13 6.74 -15.35 37.18
C ALA A 13 6.88 -15.21 35.67
N ALA A 14 8.04 -15.55 35.12
CA ALA A 14 8.26 -15.68 33.70
C ALA A 14 7.68 -17.02 33.20
N SER A 15 6.54 -17.00 32.52
CA SER A 15 6.02 -18.16 31.81
C SER A 15 6.63 -18.19 30.38
N ALA A 16 7.51 -19.16 30.17
CA ALA A 16 7.99 -19.50 28.82
C ALA A 16 6.87 -20.22 28.07
N ALA A 17 6.32 -19.55 27.05
CA ALA A 17 5.44 -20.18 26.07
C ALA A 17 6.30 -20.83 24.98
N SER A 18 6.42 -22.16 25.04
CA SER A 18 6.99 -22.97 23.94
C SER A 18 5.96 -23.05 22.81
N VAL A 19 6.26 -22.41 21.69
CA VAL A 19 5.52 -22.58 20.44
C VAL A 19 6.10 -23.79 19.72
N ALA A 20 5.36 -24.88 19.68
CA ALA A 20 5.67 -26.04 18.87
C ALA A 20 5.30 -25.74 17.40
N PHE A 21 6.31 -25.62 16.54
CA PHE A 21 6.12 -25.68 15.09
C PHE A 21 6.18 -27.16 14.68
N ALA A 22 5.04 -27.74 14.39
CA ALA A 22 4.93 -29.00 13.68
C ALA A 22 4.14 -28.72 12.39
N ASP A 23 4.89 -28.59 11.28
CA ASP A 23 4.44 -29.09 9.98
C ASP A 23 5.66 -29.29 9.10
N LEU A 24 6.02 -30.55 9.00
CA LEU A 24 7.11 -31.08 8.21
C LEU A 24 6.55 -31.32 6.80
N VAL A 25 6.96 -30.51 5.84
CA VAL A 25 6.75 -30.83 4.43
C VAL A 25 7.89 -31.76 4.00
N GLU A 26 7.59 -33.03 3.76
CA GLU A 26 8.50 -33.98 3.13
C GLU A 26 8.76 -33.57 1.67
N LEU A 27 9.97 -33.10 1.39
CA LEU A 27 10.49 -32.94 0.03
C LEU A 27 11.36 -34.16 -0.29
N THR A 28 10.92 -34.96 -1.26
CA THR A 28 11.69 -36.07 -1.83
C THR A 28 12.93 -35.51 -2.56
N PRO A 29 14.10 -36.15 -2.42
CA PRO A 29 15.34 -35.62 -3.01
C PRO A 29 15.43 -35.97 -4.49
N SER A 30 15.50 -34.96 -5.35
CA SER A 30 16.00 -35.07 -6.72
C SER A 30 17.42 -34.48 -6.80
N SER A 31 18.32 -35.28 -7.27
CA SER A 31 19.75 -35.11 -7.31
C SER A 31 20.25 -33.87 -8.05
N ASN A 32 20.89 -32.93 -7.30
CA ASN A 32 21.99 -32.07 -7.78
C ASN A 32 22.79 -31.56 -6.55
N ASN A 33 23.79 -32.35 -6.15
CA ASN A 33 24.42 -32.33 -4.83
C ASN A 33 25.55 -31.32 -4.61
N ALA A 34 25.58 -30.13 -5.22
CA ALA A 34 26.68 -29.19 -4.96
C ALA A 34 26.26 -27.83 -4.38
N SER A 35 25.01 -27.47 -4.43
CA SER A 35 24.49 -26.17 -3.90
C SER A 35 23.76 -26.30 -2.56
N GLU A 36 23.21 -27.46 -2.26
CA GLU A 36 22.45 -27.68 -1.01
C GLU A 36 23.38 -27.82 0.19
N ASP A 37 24.53 -28.45 0.05
CA ASP A 37 25.53 -28.60 1.13
C ASP A 37 26.07 -27.25 1.63
N ARG A 38 26.17 -26.24 0.76
CA ARG A 38 26.63 -24.90 1.13
C ARG A 38 25.60 -24.11 1.94
N ILE A 39 24.33 -24.26 1.62
CA ILE A 39 23.25 -23.56 2.34
C ILE A 39 23.06 -24.18 3.73
N GLU A 40 23.15 -25.49 3.83
CA GLU A 40 23.06 -26.19 5.12
C GLU A 40 24.24 -25.88 6.03
N GLN A 41 25.45 -25.76 5.46
CA GLN A 41 26.64 -25.38 6.19
C GLN A 41 26.57 -23.93 6.70
N LEU A 42 26.06 -22.98 5.89
CA LEU A 42 25.85 -21.61 6.30
C LEU A 42 24.78 -21.50 7.41
N THR A 43 23.72 -22.30 7.32
CA THR A 43 22.65 -22.29 8.33
C THR A 43 23.15 -22.84 9.67
N ARG A 44 23.98 -23.86 9.67
CA ARG A 44 24.63 -24.40 10.89
C ARG A 44 25.60 -23.41 11.54
N THR A 45 26.37 -22.68 10.72
CA THR A 45 27.31 -21.66 11.21
C THR A 45 26.60 -20.47 11.84
N LEU A 46 25.46 -20.04 11.25
CA LEU A 46 24.60 -19.00 11.80
C LEU A 46 23.91 -19.42 13.12
N ALA A 47 23.50 -20.68 13.24
CA ALA A 47 22.84 -21.21 14.44
C ALA A 47 23.81 -21.40 15.63
N GLN A 48 25.08 -21.54 15.38
CA GLN A 48 26.12 -21.75 16.43
C GLN A 48 26.74 -20.47 16.97
N GLY A 49 26.39 -19.28 16.43
CA GLY A 49 26.78 -17.97 16.98
C GLY A 49 28.28 -17.70 17.05
N SER A 50 29.10 -18.50 16.41
CA SER A 50 30.55 -18.31 16.39
C SER A 50 30.98 -17.57 15.11
N TYR A 51 30.87 -16.24 15.14
CA TYR A 51 31.62 -15.39 14.23
C TYR A 51 33.06 -15.29 14.75
N ALA A 52 33.93 -16.16 14.28
CA ALA A 52 35.36 -15.87 14.34
C ALA A 52 35.66 -14.98 13.13
N GLU A 53 36.13 -13.77 13.38
CA GLU A 53 36.78 -12.96 12.35
C GLU A 53 38.02 -13.70 11.85
N SER A 54 37.85 -14.51 10.79
CA SER A 54 39.00 -15.06 10.06
C SER A 54 39.28 -14.14 8.88
N ASN A 55 40.33 -13.36 8.99
CA ASN A 55 40.86 -12.44 7.98
C ASN A 55 41.48 -13.13 6.74
N ASP A 56 41.27 -14.43 6.55
CA ASP A 56 41.90 -15.17 5.46
C ASP A 56 40.90 -16.14 4.78
N ILE A 57 39.95 -15.58 4.02
CA ILE A 57 39.33 -16.32 2.93
C ILE A 57 39.95 -15.81 1.64
N ASP A 58 40.95 -16.56 1.18
CA ASP A 58 41.57 -16.36 -0.13
C ASP A 58 40.58 -16.79 -1.22
N LEU A 59 39.76 -15.82 -1.67
CA LEU A 59 38.83 -16.03 -2.79
C LEU A 59 39.61 -15.86 -4.10
N PRO A 60 39.46 -16.78 -5.08
CA PRO A 60 40.12 -16.65 -6.37
C PRO A 60 39.85 -15.28 -6.99
N ALA A 61 40.88 -14.67 -7.55
CA ALA A 61 40.90 -13.29 -8.02
C ALA A 61 39.84 -12.93 -9.08
N GLU A 62 39.15 -13.91 -9.63
CA GLU A 62 38.13 -13.73 -10.69
C GLU A 62 36.71 -13.57 -10.19
N THR A 63 36.44 -13.64 -8.87
CA THR A 63 35.08 -13.56 -8.30
C THR A 63 34.84 -12.27 -7.51
N ARG A 64 35.62 -11.22 -7.72
CA ARG A 64 35.32 -9.92 -7.15
C ARG A 64 34.18 -9.25 -7.94
N MET A 65 32.95 -9.64 -7.64
CA MET A 65 31.80 -8.83 -8.04
C MET A 65 31.82 -7.52 -7.27
N ASN A 66 32.21 -6.44 -7.94
CA ASN A 66 32.09 -5.09 -7.45
C ASN A 66 30.60 -4.74 -7.39
N VAL A 67 29.91 -5.13 -6.31
CA VAL A 67 28.54 -4.66 -6.02
C VAL A 67 28.68 -3.24 -5.52
N GLN A 68 28.76 -2.28 -6.44
CA GLN A 68 28.50 -0.90 -6.11
C GLN A 68 27.01 -0.77 -5.83
N LEU A 69 26.63 -0.83 -4.56
CA LEU A 69 25.34 -0.35 -4.09
C LEU A 69 25.27 1.14 -4.40
N ARG A 70 24.72 1.46 -5.56
CA ARG A 70 24.31 2.81 -5.92
C ARG A 70 23.08 3.11 -5.07
N GLU A 71 23.26 3.60 -3.86
CA GLU A 71 22.21 4.28 -3.10
C GLU A 71 21.80 5.52 -3.89
N LYS A 72 20.94 5.30 -4.87
CA LYS A 72 20.23 6.39 -5.51
C LYS A 72 19.00 6.64 -4.68
N THR A 73 19.08 7.55 -3.73
CA THR A 73 17.91 8.16 -3.11
C THR A 73 17.09 8.79 -4.21
N ILE A 74 16.11 8.05 -4.72
CA ILE A 74 15.14 8.58 -5.69
C ILE A 74 14.13 9.34 -4.83
N GLU A 75 14.28 10.65 -4.76
CA GLU A 75 13.17 11.48 -4.30
C GLU A 75 11.99 11.27 -5.25
N LEU A 76 10.99 10.51 -4.75
CA LEU A 76 9.74 10.22 -5.46
C LEU A 76 8.85 11.48 -5.43
N ASN A 77 9.29 12.54 -6.11
CA ASN A 77 8.43 13.67 -6.39
C ASN A 77 7.67 13.43 -7.71
N ASN A 78 6.56 14.16 -7.90
CA ASN A 78 5.71 14.02 -9.08
C ASN A 78 6.48 14.19 -10.40
N GLU A 79 7.56 14.93 -10.41
CA GLU A 79 8.38 15.20 -11.59
C GLU A 79 9.33 14.03 -11.91
N SER A 80 9.94 13.42 -10.89
CA SER A 80 10.81 12.24 -11.06
C SER A 80 10.01 11.01 -11.50
N LEU A 81 8.77 10.85 -10.99
CA LEU A 81 7.83 9.82 -11.43
C LEU A 81 7.41 10.05 -12.89
N ALA A 82 7.00 11.26 -13.24
CA ALA A 82 6.63 11.61 -14.62
C ALA A 82 7.78 11.36 -15.61
N LYS A 83 9.02 11.72 -15.25
CA LYS A 83 10.20 11.51 -16.09
C LYS A 83 10.56 10.03 -16.24
N LYS A 84 10.49 9.24 -15.17
CA LYS A 84 10.81 7.81 -15.17
C LYS A 84 9.81 6.99 -15.99
N TYR A 85 8.53 7.38 -15.95
CA TYR A 85 7.43 6.63 -16.57
C TYR A 85 6.95 7.19 -17.90
N ARG A 86 7.44 8.37 -18.31
CA ARG A 86 7.19 8.95 -19.65
C ARG A 86 7.73 8.09 -20.79
N SER A 87 8.71 7.24 -20.52
CA SER A 87 9.45 6.47 -21.53
C SER A 87 8.82 5.13 -21.91
N THR A 88 7.78 4.63 -21.20
CA THR A 88 7.25 3.28 -21.43
C THR A 88 5.79 3.22 -21.88
N SER A 89 5.12 4.35 -22.01
CA SER A 89 3.75 4.41 -22.56
C SER A 89 3.74 5.12 -23.91
N SER A 90 4.24 4.45 -24.94
CA SER A 90 4.06 4.90 -26.32
C SER A 90 2.73 4.42 -26.94
N LYS A 91 1.67 4.36 -26.17
CA LYS A 91 0.33 4.53 -26.71
C LYS A 91 0.00 6.01 -26.56
N THR A 92 0.21 6.74 -27.62
CA THR A 92 -0.21 8.13 -27.82
C THR A 92 -1.72 8.22 -27.58
N TYR A 93 -2.10 8.53 -26.35
CA TYR A 93 -3.43 9.05 -26.09
C TYR A 93 -3.43 10.48 -26.59
N SER A 94 -4.05 10.65 -27.76
CA SER A 94 -4.29 11.94 -28.39
C SER A 94 -4.93 12.92 -27.40
N GLY A 95 -4.15 13.91 -26.98
CA GLY A 95 -4.52 15.28 -26.72
C GLY A 95 -5.61 15.68 -25.74
N ASN A 96 -6.32 14.80 -25.07
CA ASN A 96 -7.34 15.20 -24.10
C ASN A 96 -6.74 15.29 -22.68
N ALA A 97 -6.91 16.44 -22.01
CA ALA A 97 -6.45 16.69 -20.64
C ALA A 97 -6.99 15.65 -19.63
N TYR A 98 -7.97 14.87 -19.99
CA TYR A 98 -8.66 13.87 -19.21
C TYR A 98 -8.45 12.43 -19.71
N SER A 99 -7.43 12.19 -20.52
CA SER A 99 -7.14 10.87 -21.12
C SER A 99 -6.85 9.76 -20.06
N TRP A 100 -6.60 10.16 -18.81
CA TRP A 100 -6.43 9.25 -17.70
C TRP A 100 -7.75 8.71 -17.15
N LEU A 101 -8.87 9.40 -17.36
CA LEU A 101 -10.18 9.03 -16.84
C LEU A 101 -10.90 8.12 -17.85
N VAL A 102 -10.94 6.84 -17.59
CA VAL A 102 -11.43 5.81 -18.53
C VAL A 102 -12.51 4.93 -17.92
N SER A 103 -12.49 4.73 -16.59
CA SER A 103 -13.37 3.80 -15.90
C SER A 103 -14.06 4.44 -14.70
N HIS A 104 -15.29 3.97 -14.39
CA HIS A 104 -15.98 4.38 -13.17
C HIS A 104 -15.37 3.67 -11.94
N PRO A 105 -15.11 4.39 -10.82
CA PRO A 105 -14.44 3.79 -9.66
C PRO A 105 -15.31 2.75 -8.93
N LEU A 106 -16.63 2.84 -9.05
CA LEU A 106 -17.59 1.97 -8.39
C LEU A 106 -18.82 1.77 -9.28
N PRO A 107 -18.73 0.94 -10.35
CA PRO A 107 -19.86 0.74 -11.28
C PRO A 107 -21.10 0.16 -10.58
N ASP A 108 -20.90 -0.66 -9.54
CA ASP A 108 -21.95 -1.31 -8.77
C ASP A 108 -22.51 -0.43 -7.62
N MET A 109 -22.32 0.90 -7.70
CA MET A 109 -22.87 1.81 -6.70
C MET A 109 -24.39 1.81 -6.72
N LYS A 110 -25.00 1.97 -5.54
CA LYS A 110 -26.45 2.13 -5.42
C LYS A 110 -26.89 3.57 -5.71
N ARG A 111 -26.14 4.55 -5.21
CA ARG A 111 -26.45 5.99 -5.36
C ARG A 111 -25.24 6.84 -4.92
N VAL A 112 -25.22 8.08 -5.34
CA VAL A 112 -24.42 9.12 -4.72
C VAL A 112 -25.08 9.48 -3.38
N SER A 113 -24.36 9.29 -2.27
CA SER A 113 -24.88 9.59 -0.92
C SER A 113 -24.49 10.96 -0.41
N SER A 114 -23.40 11.55 -0.91
CA SER A 114 -22.99 12.92 -0.58
C SER A 114 -22.14 13.52 -1.69
N ASN A 115 -22.48 14.76 -2.06
CA ASN A 115 -21.77 15.51 -3.10
C ASN A 115 -20.52 16.22 -2.55
N PHE A 116 -19.66 16.63 -3.47
CA PHE A 116 -18.51 17.51 -3.21
C PHE A 116 -18.96 18.90 -2.77
N GLY A 117 -18.22 19.53 -1.84
CA GLY A 117 -18.45 20.91 -1.40
C GLY A 117 -19.15 21.02 -0.05
N GLY A 118 -19.89 22.11 0.14
CA GLY A 118 -20.54 22.39 1.42
C GLY A 118 -21.63 21.39 1.78
N ARG A 119 -21.56 20.82 2.99
CA ARG A 119 -22.58 19.95 3.56
C ARG A 119 -22.72 20.17 5.06
N THR A 120 -23.80 19.64 5.66
CA THR A 120 -23.95 19.55 7.12
C THR A 120 -23.80 18.11 7.54
N MET A 121 -22.91 17.83 8.49
CA MET A 121 -22.69 16.50 9.05
C MET A 121 -22.64 16.57 10.57
N GLY A 122 -23.49 15.79 11.26
CA GLY A 122 -23.59 15.83 12.71
C GLY A 122 -23.96 17.21 13.26
N GLY A 123 -24.77 18.00 12.54
CA GLY A 123 -25.20 19.36 12.93
C GLY A 123 -24.13 20.45 12.69
N ARG A 124 -22.97 20.11 12.09
CA ARG A 124 -21.91 21.08 11.78
C ARG A 124 -21.74 21.25 10.27
N ALA A 125 -21.56 22.49 9.84
CA ALA A 125 -21.18 22.79 8.46
C ALA A 125 -19.75 22.32 8.21
N GLU A 126 -19.55 21.56 7.14
CA GLU A 126 -18.21 21.12 6.69
C GLU A 126 -18.10 21.21 5.17
N ASN A 127 -16.87 21.25 4.69
CA ASN A 127 -16.56 21.17 3.27
C ASN A 127 -16.16 19.73 2.93
N HIS A 128 -16.95 19.05 2.11
CA HIS A 128 -16.72 17.69 1.67
C HIS A 128 -15.69 17.66 0.54
N SER A 129 -14.59 16.97 0.76
CA SER A 129 -13.43 16.96 -0.13
C SER A 129 -13.58 16.06 -1.37
N GLY A 130 -14.62 15.24 -1.42
CA GLY A 130 -14.84 14.23 -2.46
C GLY A 130 -16.30 13.98 -2.78
N LEU A 131 -16.56 12.84 -3.37
CA LEU A 131 -17.86 12.31 -3.71
C LEU A 131 -18.07 10.98 -2.98
N ASP A 132 -19.18 10.82 -2.27
CA ASP A 132 -19.50 9.59 -1.56
C ASP A 132 -20.44 8.72 -2.40
N LEU A 133 -19.98 7.53 -2.77
CA LEU A 133 -20.68 6.54 -3.57
C LEU A 133 -21.08 5.35 -2.69
N SER A 134 -22.38 5.21 -2.40
CA SER A 134 -22.90 4.17 -1.52
C SER A 134 -22.93 2.80 -2.21
N ALA A 135 -22.36 1.79 -1.56
CA ALA A 135 -22.45 0.38 -1.96
C ALA A 135 -22.27 -0.53 -0.74
N PRO A 136 -22.65 -1.82 -0.81
CA PRO A 136 -22.38 -2.78 0.26
C PRO A 136 -20.89 -2.89 0.57
N SER A 137 -20.56 -3.18 1.84
CA SER A 137 -19.18 -3.53 2.21
C SER A 137 -18.72 -4.75 1.42
N GLY A 138 -17.48 -4.71 0.93
CA GLY A 138 -16.92 -5.77 0.09
C GLY A 138 -17.07 -5.54 -1.41
N THR A 139 -17.93 -4.59 -1.87
CA THR A 139 -18.05 -4.27 -3.30
C THR A 139 -16.69 -3.84 -3.86
N PRO A 140 -16.27 -4.36 -5.04
CA PRO A 140 -14.99 -4.00 -5.64
C PRO A 140 -14.91 -2.51 -6.00
N ILE A 141 -13.75 -1.91 -5.73
CA ILE A 141 -13.38 -0.54 -6.13
C ILE A 141 -12.31 -0.66 -7.21
N TYR A 142 -12.48 0.12 -8.29
CA TYR A 142 -11.61 0.07 -9.46
C TYR A 142 -10.86 1.38 -9.67
N ALA A 143 -9.65 1.28 -10.23
CA ALA A 143 -8.89 2.45 -10.65
C ALA A 143 -9.60 3.17 -11.81
N THR A 144 -9.77 4.49 -11.71
CA THR A 144 -10.43 5.29 -12.76
C THR A 144 -9.58 5.45 -14.00
N GLY A 145 -8.31 5.22 -13.88
CA GLY A 145 -7.37 5.31 -14.99
C GLY A 145 -6.02 4.70 -14.67
N PRO A 146 -5.14 4.59 -15.69
CA PRO A 146 -3.80 4.08 -15.47
C PRO A 146 -2.99 5.02 -14.59
N GLY A 147 -2.09 4.46 -13.78
CA GLY A 147 -1.24 5.26 -12.91
C GLY A 147 -0.33 4.43 -12.03
N VAL A 148 0.28 5.11 -11.07
CA VAL A 148 1.13 4.50 -10.04
C VAL A 148 0.53 4.76 -8.67
N VAL A 149 0.40 3.72 -7.85
CA VAL A 149 -0.07 3.82 -6.48
C VAL A 149 0.97 4.55 -5.64
N THR A 150 0.62 5.72 -5.12
CA THR A 150 1.50 6.53 -4.27
C THR A 150 1.24 6.31 -2.79
N LYS A 151 0.03 5.88 -2.43
CA LYS A 151 -0.32 5.50 -1.06
C LYS A 151 -1.29 4.32 -1.06
N SER A 152 -1.07 3.40 -0.12
CA SER A 152 -1.96 2.29 0.19
C SER A 152 -1.80 1.97 1.68
N GLY A 153 -2.81 2.28 2.48
CA GLY A 153 -2.72 2.13 3.94
C GLY A 153 -3.72 2.99 4.69
N TRP A 154 -3.40 3.29 5.96
CA TRP A 154 -4.26 4.06 6.84
C TRP A 154 -3.99 5.56 6.73
N GLY A 155 -5.07 6.38 6.61
CA GLY A 155 -5.02 7.84 6.64
C GLY A 155 -6.00 8.40 7.66
N THR A 156 -5.61 9.48 8.34
CA THR A 156 -6.48 10.17 9.29
C THR A 156 -7.75 10.67 8.59
N GLY A 157 -8.90 10.24 9.08
CA GLY A 157 -10.20 10.52 8.47
C GLY A 157 -10.58 9.59 7.33
N TYR A 158 -9.64 9.24 6.43
CA TYR A 158 -9.87 8.35 5.28
C TYR A 158 -10.04 6.87 5.65
N GLY A 159 -9.49 6.45 6.83
CA GLY A 159 -9.37 5.02 7.13
C GLY A 159 -8.39 4.34 6.18
N GLN A 160 -8.70 3.12 5.75
CA GLN A 160 -7.93 2.46 4.69
C GLN A 160 -8.22 3.12 3.34
N TYR A 161 -7.16 3.52 2.63
CA TYR A 161 -7.32 4.19 1.33
C TYR A 161 -6.16 3.89 0.38
N VAL A 162 -6.45 4.06 -0.91
CA VAL A 162 -5.48 4.03 -2.01
C VAL A 162 -5.42 5.43 -2.62
N GLU A 163 -4.21 5.88 -2.99
CA GLU A 163 -3.97 7.08 -3.79
C GLU A 163 -3.19 6.69 -5.05
N ILE A 164 -3.68 7.12 -6.21
CA ILE A 164 -3.07 6.84 -7.51
C ILE A 164 -2.65 8.14 -8.17
N ASN A 165 -1.40 8.19 -8.65
CA ASN A 165 -0.87 9.27 -9.47
C ASN A 165 -0.99 8.90 -10.96
N HIS A 166 -1.81 9.66 -11.69
CA HIS A 166 -2.06 9.48 -13.13
C HIS A 166 -1.11 10.31 -14.02
N GLY A 167 -0.20 11.06 -13.41
CA GLY A 167 0.63 12.03 -14.11
C GLY A 167 -0.07 13.34 -14.37
N ASN A 168 0.64 14.30 -15.00
CA ASN A 168 0.12 15.63 -15.36
C ASN A 168 -0.58 16.38 -14.20
N GLY A 169 -0.15 16.14 -12.93
CA GLY A 169 -0.71 16.74 -11.72
C GLY A 169 -2.03 16.15 -11.25
N TYR A 170 -2.52 15.05 -11.85
CA TYR A 170 -3.74 14.37 -11.42
C TYR A 170 -3.45 13.26 -10.42
N LEU A 171 -4.19 13.27 -9.30
CA LEU A 171 -4.24 12.21 -8.30
C LEU A 171 -5.71 11.84 -8.06
N THR A 172 -5.96 10.55 -7.79
CA THR A 172 -7.24 10.09 -7.28
C THR A 172 -7.07 9.38 -5.95
N ARG A 173 -8.09 9.48 -5.08
CA ARG A 173 -8.11 8.80 -3.78
C ARG A 173 -9.38 8.00 -3.63
N TYR A 174 -9.23 6.82 -3.05
CA TYR A 174 -10.28 5.83 -2.84
C TYR A 174 -10.27 5.42 -1.37
N ALA A 175 -11.17 5.99 -0.56
CA ALA A 175 -11.12 5.87 0.89
C ALA A 175 -12.26 5.06 1.50
N HIS A 176 -12.19 4.86 2.82
CA HIS A 176 -13.08 4.06 3.66
C HIS A 176 -13.11 2.57 3.32
N ALA A 177 -12.05 2.08 2.63
CA ALA A 177 -11.97 0.70 2.21
C ALA A 177 -12.00 -0.29 3.40
N SER A 178 -12.58 -1.46 3.19
CA SER A 178 -12.50 -2.60 4.11
C SER A 178 -11.24 -3.42 3.87
N ARG A 179 -10.75 -3.44 2.62
CA ARG A 179 -9.56 -4.17 2.21
C ARG A 179 -8.84 -3.42 1.10
N LEU A 180 -7.52 -3.34 1.20
CA LEU A 180 -6.65 -2.82 0.15
C LEU A 180 -6.05 -4.00 -0.63
N ILE A 181 -6.00 -3.89 -1.95
CA ILE A 181 -5.44 -4.89 -2.87
C ILE A 181 -4.17 -4.34 -3.48
N ALA A 182 -4.23 -3.13 -4.06
CA ALA A 182 -3.09 -2.45 -4.63
C ALA A 182 -2.11 -1.99 -3.54
N ARG A 183 -0.80 -2.06 -3.82
CA ARG A 183 0.29 -1.68 -2.94
C ARG A 183 1.02 -0.45 -3.46
N VAL A 184 1.69 0.26 -2.58
CA VAL A 184 2.52 1.40 -2.97
C VAL A 184 3.59 0.96 -3.96
N GLY A 185 3.68 1.68 -5.07
CA GLY A 185 4.59 1.38 -6.19
C GLY A 185 3.98 0.54 -7.30
N ASP A 186 2.82 -0.09 -7.08
CA ASP A 186 2.13 -0.85 -8.12
C ASP A 186 1.72 0.08 -9.27
N ARG A 187 1.86 -0.42 -10.50
CA ARG A 187 1.24 0.15 -11.68
C ARG A 187 -0.12 -0.47 -11.86
N VAL A 188 -1.12 0.39 -12.02
CA VAL A 188 -2.50 -0.04 -12.24
C VAL A 188 -3.01 0.47 -13.57
N GLU A 189 -3.86 -0.33 -14.19
CA GLU A 189 -4.59 0.03 -15.40
C GLU A 189 -6.01 0.53 -15.06
N ALA A 190 -6.64 1.22 -16.00
CA ALA A 190 -8.03 1.62 -15.84
C ALA A 190 -8.95 0.39 -15.66
N GLY A 191 -9.84 0.43 -14.66
CA GLY A 191 -10.72 -0.69 -14.33
C GLY A 191 -10.05 -1.82 -13.54
N GLU A 192 -8.80 -1.66 -13.10
CA GLU A 192 -8.14 -2.63 -12.23
C GLU A 192 -8.73 -2.58 -10.82
N HIS A 193 -8.96 -3.75 -10.22
CA HIS A 193 -9.49 -3.89 -8.86
C HIS A 193 -8.42 -3.55 -7.82
N ILE A 194 -8.60 -2.42 -7.11
CA ILE A 194 -7.58 -1.85 -6.21
C ILE A 194 -7.93 -1.95 -4.72
N ALA A 195 -9.22 -2.04 -4.39
CA ALA A 195 -9.71 -2.11 -3.01
C ALA A 195 -11.15 -2.63 -2.95
N ASN A 196 -11.68 -2.80 -1.74
CA ASN A 196 -13.10 -3.14 -1.51
C ASN A 196 -13.76 -2.07 -0.63
N VAL A 197 -15.01 -1.73 -0.95
CA VAL A 197 -15.84 -0.82 -0.15
C VAL A 197 -15.91 -1.28 1.30
N GLY A 198 -15.85 -0.32 2.21
CA GLY A 198 -16.00 -0.52 3.64
C GLY A 198 -16.55 0.70 4.35
N CYS A 199 -16.23 0.81 5.63
CA CYS A 199 -16.57 1.95 6.47
C CYS A 199 -15.47 2.15 7.53
N THR A 200 -14.21 2.22 7.11
CA THR A 200 -13.09 2.51 7.99
C THR A 200 -12.83 4.02 8.08
N GLY A 201 -12.18 4.46 9.16
CA GLY A 201 -11.95 5.88 9.39
C GLY A 201 -13.22 6.65 9.81
N ARG A 202 -13.38 7.87 9.32
CA ARG A 202 -14.56 8.71 9.64
C ARG A 202 -15.70 8.41 8.66
N CYS A 203 -16.51 7.44 8.98
CA CYS A 203 -17.55 6.89 8.12
C CYS A 203 -18.84 6.69 8.91
N THR A 204 -20.01 6.87 8.28
CA THR A 204 -21.35 6.67 8.86
C THR A 204 -22.08 5.45 8.32
N GLY A 205 -21.56 4.83 7.28
CA GLY A 205 -22.12 3.64 6.63
C GLY A 205 -21.30 3.26 5.40
N PRO A 206 -21.38 2.02 4.89
CA PRO A 206 -20.53 1.57 3.81
C PRO A 206 -20.67 2.42 2.54
N HIS A 207 -19.55 2.99 2.08
CA HIS A 207 -19.44 3.77 0.85
C HIS A 207 -17.98 3.89 0.40
N LEU A 208 -17.76 4.26 -0.85
CA LEU A 208 -16.51 4.76 -1.36
C LEU A 208 -16.50 6.29 -1.25
N HIS A 209 -15.55 6.86 -0.54
CA HIS A 209 -15.22 8.29 -0.66
C HIS A 209 -14.17 8.46 -1.76
N TYR A 210 -14.56 9.11 -2.85
CA TYR A 210 -13.74 9.29 -4.04
C TYR A 210 -13.33 10.75 -4.21
N GLU A 211 -12.03 11.02 -4.36
CA GLU A 211 -11.48 12.35 -4.61
C GLU A 211 -10.73 12.42 -5.93
N VAL A 212 -10.83 13.56 -6.61
CA VAL A 212 -9.97 13.98 -7.71
C VAL A 212 -9.18 15.20 -7.25
N VAL A 213 -7.86 15.13 -7.40
CA VAL A 213 -6.94 16.23 -7.08
C VAL A 213 -6.20 16.62 -8.35
N LYS A 214 -6.15 17.92 -8.66
CA LYS A 214 -5.39 18.49 -9.77
C LYS A 214 -4.45 19.56 -9.23
N ASP A 215 -3.15 19.40 -9.44
CA ASP A 215 -2.12 20.34 -8.99
C ASP A 215 -2.27 20.70 -7.50
N GLY A 216 -2.50 19.68 -6.66
CA GLY A 216 -2.68 19.80 -5.20
C GLY A 216 -4.05 20.30 -4.75
N GLN A 217 -4.94 20.69 -5.67
CA GLN A 217 -6.28 21.19 -5.35
C GLN A 217 -7.34 20.12 -5.58
N ARG A 218 -8.23 19.92 -4.60
CA ARG A 218 -9.40 19.05 -4.75
C ARG A 218 -10.37 19.63 -5.74
N LYS A 219 -10.86 18.80 -6.65
CA LYS A 219 -11.82 19.16 -7.69
C LYS A 219 -13.11 18.34 -7.49
N ASN A 220 -14.22 18.83 -8.00
CA ASN A 220 -15.49 18.13 -7.92
C ASN A 220 -15.43 16.84 -8.77
N PRO A 221 -15.46 15.62 -8.15
CA PRO A 221 -15.37 14.37 -8.90
C PRO A 221 -16.54 14.13 -9.85
N SER A 222 -17.74 14.65 -9.55
CA SER A 222 -18.91 14.47 -10.42
C SER A 222 -18.70 15.03 -11.81
N THR A 223 -17.96 16.14 -11.93
CA THR A 223 -17.64 16.73 -13.24
C THR A 223 -16.79 15.78 -14.10
N TYR A 224 -15.87 15.05 -13.47
CA TYR A 224 -15.01 14.09 -14.15
C TYR A 224 -15.77 12.81 -14.51
N LEU A 225 -16.55 12.25 -13.58
CA LEU A 225 -17.33 11.04 -13.84
C LEU A 225 -18.41 11.24 -14.91
N ALA A 226 -18.94 12.45 -15.08
CA ALA A 226 -19.86 12.78 -16.16
C ALA A 226 -19.22 12.80 -17.56
N MET A 227 -17.88 12.76 -17.65
CA MET A 227 -17.12 12.72 -18.91
C MET A 227 -16.76 11.29 -19.33
N LEU A 228 -17.09 10.28 -18.52
CA LEU A 228 -16.89 8.88 -18.89
C LEU A 228 -17.75 8.52 -20.10
N PRO A 229 -17.22 7.71 -21.03
CA PRO A 229 -17.92 7.29 -22.25
C PRO A 229 -19.14 6.40 -21.95
#